data_fda62e40b21e0200b11aba7e57881080
#
_entry.id   fda62e40b21e0200b11aba7e57881080
#
_cell.length_a   1.000
_cell.length_b   1.000
_cell.length_c   1.000
_cell.angle_alpha   90.00
_cell.angle_beta   90.00
_cell.angle_gamma   90.00
#
_symmetry.space_group_name_H-M   'P 1'
#
loop_
_entity.id
_entity.type
_entity.pdbx_description
1 polymer ?
#
loop_
_entity_poly.entity_id
_entity_poly.type
_entity_poly.pdbx_seq_one_letter_code
_entity_poly.pdbx_strand_id
1 'polypeptide(L)'
;MNRKASRGSAPKGGARDNSRGAQLRAAQRKSPQAKQAPAAKKKRAAPPAPAAPVELPPIKLGFVRGVAPSKWARRWARAVREQPLELVPVGLHEVEAARTELDVLIERVAPNARPEGSGEVDRTRHAMRLYEETVALVVPADHELAEQNEVGIEDLALIKLLDHPDHFQGWPEAEAWKDPAWMPRDARATLELVATGLGGALLAQPLARHLIDKRAHSVVPVTRDGESLLPGTEIWASWRVERDGDDVQRLVGTLRGRTARSSR
;
A
#
# COMPACT_ATOMS: atom_id res chain seq x y z
N MET A 1 -52.91 12.75 20.20
CA MET A 1 -52.80 13.90 21.13
C MET A 1 -51.45 14.52 20.86
N ASN A 2 -51.42 15.53 20.01
CA ASN A 2 -51.27 16.96 20.34
C ASN A 2 -49.83 17.30 20.79
N ARG A 3 -49.08 18.22 20.28
CA ARG A 3 -49.22 19.43 19.44
C ARG A 3 -47.82 20.02 19.29
N LYS A 4 -47.46 20.49 18.10
CA LYS A 4 -47.21 21.88 17.67
C LYS A 4 -45.94 22.53 18.27
N ALA A 5 -44.97 22.89 17.47
CA ALA A 5 -44.83 24.04 16.53
C ALA A 5 -44.29 25.31 17.26
N SER A 6 -43.25 25.93 16.69
CA SER A 6 -43.26 27.26 16.06
C SER A 6 -41.80 27.80 16.03
N ARG A 7 -41.23 28.15 14.87
CA ARG A 7 -41.34 29.43 14.14
C ARG A 7 -40.76 30.64 14.89
N GLY A 8 -39.82 31.34 14.24
CA GLY A 8 -39.43 32.71 14.43
C GLY A 8 -38.04 32.96 13.86
N SER A 9 -37.84 33.34 12.63
CA SER A 9 -37.99 34.66 12.01
C SER A 9 -36.82 35.62 12.31
N ALA A 10 -36.15 36.02 11.20
CA ALA A 10 -35.20 37.12 11.09
C ALA A 10 -35.89 38.51 11.30
N PRO A 11 -35.18 39.62 11.42
CA PRO A 11 -34.96 40.52 10.31
C PRO A 11 -33.57 41.24 10.36
N LYS A 12 -33.01 41.53 9.18
CA LYS A 12 -33.03 42.74 8.32
C LYS A 12 -32.72 44.11 8.97
N GLY A 13 -31.78 44.81 8.31
CA GLY A 13 -31.66 46.27 8.26
C GLY A 13 -30.35 46.77 8.84
N GLY A 14 -29.61 47.68 8.24
CA GLY A 14 -29.90 48.64 7.20
C GLY A 14 -28.62 49.41 6.87
N ALA A 15 -28.61 49.90 5.69
CA ALA A 15 -27.64 50.81 5.08
C ALA A 15 -27.76 52.26 5.64
N ARG A 16 -26.69 53.01 5.45
CA ARG A 16 -26.62 54.50 5.26
C ARG A 16 -25.14 54.88 5.32
N ASP A 17 -24.50 55.28 4.26
CA ASP A 17 -24.57 56.45 3.37
C ASP A 17 -24.15 57.77 4.05
N ASN A 18 -23.41 58.48 3.26
CA ASN A 18 -23.07 59.89 3.27
C ASN A 18 -21.61 60.24 3.64
N SER A 19 -20.85 60.60 2.70
CA SER A 19 -20.80 61.75 1.74
C SER A 19 -20.06 62.98 2.31
N ARG A 20 -19.17 63.49 1.45
CA ARG A 20 -18.85 64.91 1.17
C ARG A 20 -17.97 65.72 2.11
N GLY A 21 -17.04 66.35 1.44
CA GLY A 21 -16.36 67.59 1.80
C GLY A 21 -14.97 67.63 1.21
N ALA A 22 -14.78 67.98 0.02
CA ALA A 22 -14.70 69.29 -0.64
C ALA A 22 -13.47 70.10 -0.21
N GLN A 23 -12.57 70.17 -1.19
CA GLN A 23 -11.80 71.35 -1.65
C GLN A 23 -11.22 72.31 -0.60
N LEU A 24 -9.92 72.59 -0.70
CA LEU A 24 -9.46 73.95 -0.85
C LEU A 24 -8.06 74.00 -1.45
N ARG A 25 -7.89 74.90 -2.43
CA ARG A 25 -6.74 75.32 -3.20
C ARG A 25 -5.78 76.17 -2.39
N ALA A 26 -4.51 76.19 -2.78
CA ALA A 26 -3.65 77.34 -3.01
C ALA A 26 -2.26 76.79 -3.40
N ALA A 27 -1.78 76.95 -4.50
CA ALA A 27 -1.15 77.96 -5.34
C ALA A 27 0.22 78.48 -4.83
N GLN A 28 1.18 78.37 -5.79
CA GLN A 28 2.42 79.10 -5.93
C GLN A 28 3.62 78.64 -5.11
N ARG A 29 4.76 78.30 -5.71
CA ARG A 29 5.64 79.16 -6.54
C ARG A 29 6.63 78.34 -7.32
N LYS A 30 6.89 78.75 -8.51
CA LYS A 30 7.97 78.35 -9.44
C LYS A 30 9.31 78.88 -8.94
N SER A 31 10.37 78.08 -9.04
CA SER A 31 11.72 78.53 -9.38
C SER A 31 12.55 77.40 -9.97
N PRO A 32 13.57 77.63 -10.76
CA PRO A 32 13.86 76.82 -11.93
C PRO A 32 15.11 75.94 -11.81
N GLN A 33 14.99 74.85 -12.50
CA GLN A 33 16.01 74.15 -13.28
C GLN A 33 17.47 74.05 -12.78
N ALA A 34 17.85 72.83 -12.45
CA ALA A 34 19.15 72.31 -12.79
C ALA A 34 19.00 71.01 -13.57
N LYS A 35 19.43 71.02 -14.83
CA LYS A 35 19.54 69.86 -15.71
C LYS A 35 20.57 68.89 -15.10
N GLN A 36 20.15 67.76 -14.56
CA GLN A 36 21.01 66.65 -14.32
C GLN A 36 20.82 65.60 -15.41
N ALA A 37 21.93 65.17 -15.99
CA ALA A 37 22.02 64.17 -17.03
C ALA A 37 21.43 62.81 -16.57
N PRO A 38 20.91 61.97 -17.49
CA PRO A 38 20.31 60.70 -17.11
C PRO A 38 21.36 59.70 -16.62
N ALA A 39 21.30 59.37 -15.34
CA ALA A 39 22.05 58.26 -14.80
C ALA A 39 21.63 56.95 -15.48
N ALA A 40 22.59 56.28 -16.07
CA ALA A 40 22.44 54.98 -16.70
C ALA A 40 21.82 53.99 -15.69
N LYS A 41 20.58 53.55 -15.95
CA LYS A 41 19.94 52.47 -15.23
C LYS A 41 20.81 51.21 -15.40
N LYS A 42 21.60 50.85 -14.41
CA LYS A 42 22.17 49.49 -14.29
C LYS A 42 21.03 48.49 -14.41
N LYS A 43 20.96 47.74 -15.53
CA LYS A 43 20.12 46.57 -15.67
C LYS A 43 20.42 45.64 -14.50
N ARG A 44 19.47 45.54 -13.56
CA ARG A 44 19.47 44.54 -12.52
C ARG A 44 19.40 43.19 -13.24
N ALA A 45 20.47 42.40 -13.11
CA ALA A 45 20.47 41.05 -13.67
C ALA A 45 19.23 40.31 -13.17
N ALA A 46 18.51 39.68 -14.09
CA ALA A 46 17.39 38.84 -13.75
C ALA A 46 17.87 37.72 -12.80
N PRO A 47 17.09 37.32 -11.78
CA PRO A 47 17.45 36.17 -10.96
C PRO A 47 17.70 34.97 -11.88
N PRO A 48 18.68 34.12 -11.58
CA PRO A 48 18.90 32.90 -12.35
C PRO A 48 17.59 32.10 -12.35
N ALA A 49 17.22 31.63 -13.54
CA ALA A 49 16.05 30.75 -13.69
C ALA A 49 16.18 29.60 -12.71
N PRO A 50 15.05 29.15 -12.06
CA PRO A 50 15.09 27.99 -11.19
C PRO A 50 15.73 26.83 -11.96
N ALA A 51 16.75 26.20 -11.39
CA ALA A 51 17.35 25.00 -11.96
C ALA A 51 16.22 23.98 -12.21
N ALA A 52 16.22 23.37 -13.39
CA ALA A 52 15.26 22.29 -13.68
C ALA A 52 15.32 21.25 -12.55
N PRO A 53 14.20 20.69 -12.11
CA PRO A 53 14.19 19.65 -11.09
C PRO A 53 15.12 18.52 -11.53
N VAL A 54 16.10 18.18 -10.71
CA VAL A 54 16.95 17.00 -10.94
C VAL A 54 16.05 15.80 -10.68
N GLU A 55 15.62 15.13 -11.74
CA GLU A 55 14.90 13.87 -11.63
C GLU A 55 15.88 12.78 -11.19
N LEU A 56 15.60 12.18 -10.03
CA LEU A 56 16.35 11.04 -9.53
C LEU A 56 15.93 9.76 -10.26
N PRO A 57 16.79 8.74 -10.38
CA PRO A 57 16.40 7.47 -10.95
C PRO A 57 15.25 6.86 -10.13
N PRO A 58 14.32 6.10 -10.78
CA PRO A 58 13.22 5.47 -10.08
C PRO A 58 13.73 4.49 -9.02
N ILE A 59 13.03 4.43 -7.89
CA ILE A 59 13.22 3.38 -6.89
C ILE A 59 12.30 2.21 -7.22
N LYS A 60 12.81 0.98 -7.27
CA LYS A 60 12.09 -0.22 -7.64
C LYS A 60 11.50 -0.91 -6.41
N LEU A 61 10.17 -0.95 -6.33
CA LEU A 61 9.42 -1.65 -5.29
C LEU A 61 8.80 -2.91 -5.86
N GLY A 62 9.38 -4.07 -5.54
CA GLY A 62 8.78 -5.37 -5.83
C GLY A 62 7.64 -5.68 -4.87
N PHE A 63 6.66 -6.43 -5.35
CA PHE A 63 5.56 -6.92 -4.51
C PHE A 63 5.03 -8.26 -5.00
N VAL A 64 4.83 -9.19 -4.06
CA VAL A 64 4.29 -10.51 -4.35
C VAL A 64 2.79 -10.46 -4.66
N ARG A 65 2.28 -11.49 -5.31
CA ARG A 65 0.87 -11.61 -5.68
C ARG A 65 -0.05 -11.54 -4.46
N GLY A 66 -1.21 -10.92 -4.64
CA GLY A 66 -2.19 -10.67 -3.57
C GLY A 66 -1.94 -9.39 -2.77
N VAL A 67 -0.73 -8.82 -2.82
CA VAL A 67 -0.43 -7.51 -2.22
C VAL A 67 -0.91 -6.37 -3.13
N ALA A 68 -1.55 -5.35 -2.56
CA ALA A 68 -2.06 -4.18 -3.27
C ALA A 68 -1.22 -2.92 -2.99
N PRO A 69 -0.17 -2.62 -3.78
CA PRO A 69 0.78 -1.55 -3.49
C PRO A 69 0.26 -0.14 -3.79
N SER A 70 -0.91 0.01 -4.42
CA SER A 70 -1.43 1.29 -4.92
C SER A 70 -1.58 2.39 -3.85
N LYS A 71 -1.87 2.03 -2.59
CA LYS A 71 -1.94 3.00 -1.49
C LYS A 71 -0.57 3.60 -1.18
N TRP A 72 0.48 2.77 -1.18
CA TRP A 72 1.86 3.20 -0.95
C TRP A 72 2.38 4.02 -2.12
N ALA A 73 2.12 3.59 -3.36
CA ALA A 73 2.50 4.35 -4.55
C ALA A 73 1.89 5.77 -4.55
N ARG A 74 0.61 5.90 -4.20
CA ARG A 74 -0.03 7.22 -4.07
C ARG A 74 0.56 8.08 -2.95
N ARG A 75 0.96 7.48 -1.82
CA ARG A 75 1.63 8.21 -0.74
C ARG A 75 3.01 8.69 -1.18
N TRP A 76 3.78 7.82 -1.84
CA TRP A 76 5.09 8.16 -2.38
C TRP A 76 5.00 9.32 -3.37
N ALA A 77 4.16 9.23 -4.37
CA ALA A 77 3.99 10.28 -5.39
C ALA A 77 3.60 11.66 -4.80
N ARG A 78 2.94 11.66 -3.65
CA ARG A 78 2.61 12.91 -2.93
C ARG A 78 3.77 13.44 -2.08
N ALA A 79 4.60 12.56 -1.54
CA ALA A 79 5.67 12.91 -0.63
C ALA A 79 6.99 13.20 -1.35
N VAL A 80 7.25 12.54 -2.47
CA VAL A 80 8.52 12.56 -3.20
C VAL A 80 8.22 12.77 -4.68
N ARG A 81 8.35 14.02 -5.15
CA ARG A 81 8.04 14.36 -6.55
C ARG A 81 9.24 14.18 -7.47
N GLU A 82 10.44 14.28 -6.91
CA GLU A 82 11.71 14.23 -7.61
C GLU A 82 12.17 12.80 -7.95
N GLN A 83 11.56 11.78 -7.33
CA GLN A 83 11.95 10.38 -7.52
C GLN A 83 10.74 9.50 -7.79
N PRO A 84 10.58 8.96 -9.00
CA PRO A 84 9.51 8.03 -9.33
C PRO A 84 9.60 6.71 -8.54
N LEU A 85 8.45 6.09 -8.26
CA LEU A 85 8.36 4.74 -7.72
C LEU A 85 7.92 3.80 -8.85
N GLU A 86 8.81 2.87 -9.20
CA GLU A 86 8.51 1.79 -10.13
C GLU A 86 7.95 0.59 -9.36
N LEU A 87 6.74 0.15 -9.72
CA LEU A 87 6.09 -1.00 -9.11
C LEU A 87 6.34 -2.24 -9.96
N VAL A 88 7.03 -3.23 -9.39
CA VAL A 88 7.40 -4.46 -10.09
C VAL A 88 6.63 -5.63 -9.48
N PRO A 89 5.63 -6.21 -10.19
CA PRO A 89 4.97 -7.43 -9.73
C PRO A 89 5.93 -8.62 -9.78
N VAL A 90 5.99 -9.38 -8.68
CA VAL A 90 6.88 -10.54 -8.54
C VAL A 90 6.06 -11.82 -8.63
N GLY A 91 6.47 -12.74 -9.48
CA GLY A 91 5.85 -14.04 -9.67
C GLY A 91 6.10 -14.99 -8.50
N LEU A 92 5.35 -16.11 -8.45
CA LEU A 92 5.44 -17.09 -7.36
C LEU A 92 6.84 -17.70 -7.21
N HIS A 93 7.59 -17.83 -8.32
CA HIS A 93 8.93 -18.42 -8.36
C HIS A 93 10.06 -17.38 -8.57
N GLU A 94 9.75 -16.09 -8.48
CA GLU A 94 10.68 -15.00 -8.81
C GLU A 94 11.19 -14.27 -7.56
N VAL A 95 10.76 -14.67 -6.36
CA VAL A 95 11.07 -13.98 -5.10
C VAL A 95 12.58 -13.92 -4.85
N GLU A 96 13.30 -15.02 -5.11
CA GLU A 96 14.75 -15.07 -4.90
C GLU A 96 15.52 -14.11 -5.83
N ALA A 97 15.20 -14.13 -7.12
CA ALA A 97 15.78 -13.18 -8.07
C ALA A 97 15.40 -11.73 -7.72
N ALA A 98 14.14 -11.49 -7.35
CA ALA A 98 13.65 -10.17 -6.95
C ALA A 98 14.39 -9.60 -5.74
N ARG A 99 14.87 -10.43 -4.81
CA ARG A 99 15.66 -10.00 -3.65
C ARG A 99 16.97 -9.34 -4.04
N THR A 100 17.58 -9.74 -5.16
CA THR A 100 18.85 -9.17 -5.64
C THR A 100 18.66 -8.01 -6.62
N GLU A 101 17.60 -8.01 -7.40
CA GLU A 101 17.39 -7.06 -8.51
C GLU A 101 16.65 -5.79 -8.09
N LEU A 102 15.84 -5.86 -7.02
CA LEU A 102 14.97 -4.76 -6.61
C LEU A 102 15.53 -4.01 -5.40
N ASP A 103 15.18 -2.74 -5.29
CA ASP A 103 15.62 -1.90 -4.17
C ASP A 103 14.94 -2.29 -2.88
N VAL A 104 13.61 -2.48 -2.91
CA VAL A 104 12.79 -2.96 -1.80
C VAL A 104 11.84 -4.02 -2.32
N LEU A 105 11.70 -5.12 -1.60
CA LEU A 105 10.75 -6.19 -1.90
C LEU A 105 9.71 -6.29 -0.80
N ILE A 106 8.43 -6.30 -1.20
CA ILE A 106 7.33 -6.70 -0.33
C ILE A 106 7.06 -8.18 -0.57
N GLU A 107 7.35 -8.99 0.42
CA GLU A 107 7.28 -10.45 0.34
C GLU A 107 6.40 -11.04 1.44
N ARG A 108 5.85 -12.22 1.17
CA ARG A 108 5.08 -13.03 2.11
C ARG A 108 5.96 -14.08 2.71
N VAL A 109 5.91 -14.23 4.02
CA VAL A 109 6.61 -15.29 4.75
C VAL A 109 5.64 -16.12 5.58
N ALA A 110 6.09 -17.32 5.95
CA ALA A 110 5.35 -18.20 6.84
C ALA A 110 5.02 -17.50 8.17
N PRO A 111 4.01 -17.99 8.90
CA PRO A 111 3.70 -17.50 10.24
C PRO A 111 4.93 -17.54 11.15
N ASN A 112 5.16 -16.45 11.89
CA ASN A 112 6.30 -16.30 12.82
C ASN A 112 7.69 -16.42 12.18
N ALA A 113 7.79 -16.36 10.85
CA ALA A 113 9.07 -16.36 10.14
C ALA A 113 9.53 -14.93 9.78
N ARG A 114 10.74 -14.83 9.26
CA ARG A 114 11.31 -13.58 8.75
C ARG A 114 11.80 -13.79 7.32
N PRO A 115 11.90 -12.72 6.52
CA PRO A 115 12.55 -12.78 5.23
C PRO A 115 13.95 -13.37 5.34
N GLU A 116 14.32 -14.18 4.39
CA GLU A 116 15.64 -14.78 4.31
C GLU A 116 16.74 -13.72 4.29
N GLY A 117 17.87 -13.99 4.95
CA GLY A 117 18.98 -13.05 5.12
C GLY A 117 18.70 -11.89 6.09
N SER A 118 17.52 -11.83 6.74
CA SER A 118 17.19 -10.78 7.71
C SER A 118 17.35 -11.20 9.18
N GLY A 119 17.94 -12.37 9.42
CA GLY A 119 18.26 -12.86 10.75
C GLY A 119 19.28 -11.98 11.49
N GLU A 120 19.64 -12.40 12.71
CA GLU A 120 20.63 -11.69 13.51
C GLU A 120 22.07 -12.06 13.11
N VAL A 121 22.25 -13.31 12.66
CA VAL A 121 23.53 -13.85 12.20
C VAL A 121 23.60 -13.70 10.68
N ASP A 122 24.76 -13.27 10.16
CA ASP A 122 25.05 -13.11 8.72
C ASP A 122 23.98 -12.28 7.98
N ARG A 123 23.56 -11.19 8.60
CA ARG A 123 22.54 -10.30 8.04
C ARG A 123 22.99 -9.68 6.72
N THR A 124 22.33 -10.06 5.65
CA THR A 124 22.48 -9.49 4.30
C THR A 124 21.34 -8.55 3.93
N ARG A 125 20.23 -8.62 4.70
CA ARG A 125 19.03 -7.82 4.44
C ARG A 125 18.49 -7.18 5.72
N HIS A 126 17.94 -5.99 5.58
CA HIS A 126 17.03 -5.42 6.54
C HIS A 126 15.60 -5.89 6.23
N ALA A 127 14.78 -6.02 7.25
CA ALA A 127 13.38 -6.37 7.08
C ALA A 127 12.49 -5.62 8.07
N MET A 128 11.27 -5.31 7.64
CA MET A 128 10.26 -4.63 8.42
C MET A 128 8.90 -5.30 8.19
N ARG A 129 8.30 -5.79 9.28
CA ARG A 129 6.93 -6.32 9.25
C ARG A 129 5.94 -5.21 8.92
N LEU A 130 5.04 -5.45 7.97
CA LEU A 130 4.00 -4.53 7.57
C LEU A 130 2.65 -4.91 8.19
N TYR A 131 2.20 -6.14 7.97
CA TYR A 131 0.94 -6.67 8.49
C TYR A 131 0.88 -8.19 8.37
N GLU A 132 -0.15 -8.76 8.97
CA GLU A 132 -0.50 -10.18 8.91
C GLU A 132 -1.72 -10.37 8.01
N GLU A 133 -1.78 -11.48 7.29
CA GLU A 133 -2.88 -11.85 6.41
C GLU A 133 -3.67 -13.01 7.01
N THR A 134 -4.98 -12.91 6.99
CA THR A 134 -5.89 -14.00 7.39
C THR A 134 -5.74 -15.19 6.45
N VAL A 135 -5.89 -16.39 6.98
CA VAL A 135 -5.93 -17.64 6.21
C VAL A 135 -7.36 -17.87 5.72
N ALA A 136 -7.49 -18.41 4.51
CA ALA A 136 -8.76 -18.84 3.97
C ALA A 136 -8.65 -20.27 3.41
N LEU A 137 -9.75 -20.99 3.50
CA LEU A 137 -9.98 -22.23 2.78
C LEU A 137 -10.48 -21.90 1.37
N VAL A 138 -9.87 -22.50 0.37
CA VAL A 138 -10.37 -22.49 -1.02
C VAL A 138 -10.97 -23.83 -1.32
N VAL A 139 -12.22 -23.82 -1.77
CA VAL A 139 -13.00 -25.02 -2.11
C VAL A 139 -13.54 -24.90 -3.54
N PRO A 140 -13.98 -26.01 -4.16
CA PRO A 140 -14.77 -25.96 -5.39
C PRO A 140 -16.00 -25.06 -5.20
N ALA A 141 -16.44 -24.38 -6.24
CA ALA A 141 -17.55 -23.43 -6.15
C ALA A 141 -18.91 -24.09 -5.79
N ASP A 142 -19.06 -25.38 -6.04
CA ASP A 142 -20.23 -26.21 -5.75
C ASP A 142 -20.12 -27.00 -4.43
N HIS A 143 -19.05 -26.81 -3.66
CA HIS A 143 -18.87 -27.46 -2.37
C HIS A 143 -19.80 -26.83 -1.31
N GLU A 144 -20.30 -27.61 -0.37
CA GLU A 144 -21.21 -27.13 0.70
C GLU A 144 -20.63 -25.98 1.54
N LEU A 145 -19.29 -25.97 1.77
CA LEU A 145 -18.61 -24.89 2.49
C LEU A 145 -18.52 -23.60 1.66
N ALA A 146 -18.77 -23.63 0.36
CA ALA A 146 -18.70 -22.45 -0.51
C ALA A 146 -19.75 -21.39 -0.18
N GLU A 147 -20.86 -21.79 0.45
CA GLU A 147 -21.96 -20.91 0.84
C GLU A 147 -21.74 -20.26 2.21
N GLN A 148 -20.72 -20.67 2.96
CA GLN A 148 -20.40 -20.14 4.28
C GLN A 148 -19.69 -18.78 4.19
N ASN A 149 -19.99 -17.87 5.12
CA ASN A 149 -19.28 -16.59 5.23
C ASN A 149 -17.90 -16.75 5.88
N GLU A 150 -17.78 -17.73 6.76
CA GLU A 150 -16.55 -18.15 7.45
C GLU A 150 -16.65 -19.62 7.84
N VAL A 151 -15.50 -20.26 8.06
CA VAL A 151 -15.42 -21.66 8.52
C VAL A 151 -14.56 -21.75 9.77
N GLY A 152 -14.97 -22.65 10.68
CA GLY A 152 -14.20 -23.02 11.86
C GLY A 152 -13.12 -24.08 11.56
N ILE A 153 -12.29 -24.39 12.56
CA ILE A 153 -11.30 -25.48 12.46
C ILE A 153 -12.00 -26.83 12.27
N GLU A 154 -13.14 -27.02 12.92
CA GLU A 154 -13.98 -28.21 12.85
C GLU A 154 -14.50 -28.47 11.43
N ASP A 155 -14.81 -27.43 10.67
CA ASP A 155 -15.33 -27.55 9.31
C ASP A 155 -14.25 -28.03 8.32
N LEU A 156 -12.97 -27.84 8.63
CA LEU A 156 -11.86 -28.30 7.80
C LEU A 156 -11.81 -29.84 7.71
N ALA A 157 -12.44 -30.54 8.66
CA ALA A 157 -12.57 -32.00 8.61
C ALA A 157 -13.58 -32.48 7.55
N LEU A 158 -14.43 -31.60 7.02
CA LEU A 158 -15.41 -31.91 5.98
C LEU A 158 -14.81 -31.99 4.58
N ILE A 159 -13.56 -31.57 4.42
CA ILE A 159 -12.87 -31.57 3.14
C ILE A 159 -11.43 -32.06 3.29
N LYS A 160 -10.99 -32.83 2.30
CA LYS A 160 -9.58 -33.21 2.18
C LYS A 160 -8.72 -31.97 1.91
N LEU A 161 -7.79 -31.65 2.80
CA LEU A 161 -6.82 -30.58 2.57
C LEU A 161 -5.68 -31.09 1.69
N LEU A 162 -5.41 -30.40 0.60
CA LEU A 162 -4.33 -30.71 -0.33
C LEU A 162 -3.01 -30.10 0.17
N ASP A 163 -1.95 -30.92 0.23
CA ASP A 163 -0.61 -30.44 0.54
C ASP A 163 -0.03 -29.67 -0.65
N HIS A 164 0.68 -28.56 -0.38
CA HIS A 164 1.28 -27.69 -1.38
C HIS A 164 2.36 -26.78 -0.77
N PRO A 165 3.27 -26.17 -1.57
CA PRO A 165 4.39 -25.39 -1.04
C PRO A 165 4.02 -24.19 -0.17
N ASP A 166 2.81 -23.65 -0.31
CA ASP A 166 2.30 -22.53 0.51
C ASP A 166 1.42 -23.02 1.67
N HIS A 167 1.41 -24.33 1.98
CA HIS A 167 0.79 -24.89 3.18
C HIS A 167 1.78 -24.84 4.33
N PHE A 168 1.52 -24.00 5.35
CA PHE A 168 2.50 -23.72 6.38
C PHE A 168 2.33 -24.61 7.62
N GLN A 169 3.46 -24.92 8.26
CA GLN A 169 3.47 -25.58 9.54
C GLN A 169 2.68 -24.77 10.57
N GLY A 170 1.84 -25.44 11.36
CA GLY A 170 0.94 -24.80 12.32
C GLY A 170 -0.48 -24.60 11.79
N TRP A 171 -0.72 -24.89 10.51
CA TRP A 171 -2.07 -25.10 9.98
C TRP A 171 -2.49 -26.56 10.15
N PRO A 172 -3.80 -26.88 10.11
CA PRO A 172 -4.27 -28.26 10.10
C PRO A 172 -3.56 -29.09 9.03
N GLU A 173 -3.21 -30.31 9.37
CA GLU A 173 -2.42 -31.20 8.51
C GLU A 173 -3.11 -31.43 7.17
N ALA A 174 -2.37 -31.26 6.09
CA ALA A 174 -2.81 -31.59 4.75
C ALA A 174 -2.48 -33.06 4.43
N GLU A 175 -3.26 -33.67 3.55
CA GLU A 175 -3.01 -35.06 3.13
C GLU A 175 -1.77 -35.13 2.23
N ALA A 176 -0.75 -35.87 2.69
CA ALA A 176 0.47 -36.07 1.95
C ALA A 176 0.21 -36.82 0.63
N TRP A 177 0.90 -36.39 -0.41
CA TRP A 177 0.84 -37.08 -1.71
C TRP A 177 1.48 -38.45 -1.63
N LYS A 178 0.82 -39.47 -2.22
CA LYS A 178 1.37 -40.84 -2.31
C LYS A 178 2.74 -40.88 -3.00
N ASP A 179 2.90 -40.05 -4.05
CA ASP A 179 4.17 -39.79 -4.70
C ASP A 179 4.48 -38.30 -4.56
N PRO A 180 5.60 -37.91 -3.95
CA PRO A 180 6.00 -36.51 -3.81
C PRO A 180 6.09 -35.75 -5.14
N ALA A 181 6.30 -36.46 -6.26
CA ALA A 181 6.32 -35.85 -7.59
C ALA A 181 4.94 -35.31 -8.03
N TRP A 182 3.86 -35.72 -7.37
CA TRP A 182 2.51 -35.24 -7.65
C TRP A 182 2.15 -33.96 -6.89
N MET A 183 3.02 -33.53 -5.97
CA MET A 183 2.79 -32.27 -5.29
C MET A 183 2.71 -31.12 -6.31
N PRO A 184 1.68 -30.27 -6.23
CA PRO A 184 1.59 -29.11 -7.11
C PRO A 184 2.77 -28.17 -6.90
N ARG A 185 3.32 -27.62 -7.96
CA ARG A 185 4.51 -26.77 -7.90
C ARG A 185 4.30 -25.42 -7.20
N ASP A 186 3.05 -24.95 -7.14
CA ASP A 186 2.69 -23.64 -6.58
C ASP A 186 1.18 -23.55 -6.27
N ALA A 187 0.76 -22.47 -5.60
CA ALA A 187 -0.63 -22.21 -5.25
C ALA A 187 -1.57 -22.22 -6.48
N ARG A 188 -1.11 -21.80 -7.67
CA ARG A 188 -1.95 -21.82 -8.87
C ARG A 188 -2.24 -23.25 -9.31
N ALA A 189 -1.22 -24.09 -9.39
CA ALA A 189 -1.39 -25.51 -9.72
C ALA A 189 -2.26 -26.22 -8.67
N THR A 190 -2.14 -25.84 -7.39
CA THR A 190 -3.01 -26.34 -6.33
C THR A 190 -4.49 -25.99 -6.59
N LEU A 191 -4.77 -24.75 -6.98
CA LEU A 191 -6.15 -24.32 -7.28
C LEU A 191 -6.74 -25.04 -8.51
N GLU A 192 -5.91 -25.38 -9.49
CA GLU A 192 -6.36 -26.22 -10.61
C GLU A 192 -6.86 -27.59 -10.12
N LEU A 193 -6.19 -28.19 -9.14
CA LEU A 193 -6.64 -29.44 -8.50
C LEU A 193 -7.90 -29.25 -7.66
N VAL A 194 -8.00 -28.13 -6.90
CA VAL A 194 -9.23 -27.79 -6.17
C VAL A 194 -10.42 -27.70 -7.13
N ALA A 195 -10.27 -27.06 -8.29
CA ALA A 195 -11.32 -26.94 -9.29
C ALA A 195 -11.84 -28.28 -9.82
N THR A 196 -11.04 -29.37 -9.72
CA THR A 196 -11.48 -30.71 -10.11
C THR A 196 -12.30 -31.44 -9.03
N GLY A 197 -12.45 -30.82 -7.85
CA GLY A 197 -13.12 -31.47 -6.70
C GLY A 197 -12.23 -32.43 -5.92
N LEU A 198 -10.90 -32.45 -6.16
CA LEU A 198 -9.97 -33.35 -5.46
C LEU A 198 -9.88 -33.06 -3.96
N GLY A 199 -10.08 -31.80 -3.54
CA GLY A 199 -10.06 -31.34 -2.17
C GLY A 199 -10.08 -29.82 -2.08
N GLY A 200 -9.74 -29.28 -0.92
CA GLY A 200 -9.58 -27.85 -0.66
C GLY A 200 -8.13 -27.50 -0.33
N ALA A 201 -7.81 -26.21 -0.35
CA ALA A 201 -6.48 -25.72 -0.01
C ALA A 201 -6.56 -24.54 0.97
N LEU A 202 -5.69 -24.53 1.98
CA LEU A 202 -5.48 -23.37 2.84
C LEU A 202 -4.47 -22.42 2.19
N LEU A 203 -4.83 -21.16 2.07
CA LEU A 203 -3.95 -20.12 1.49
C LEU A 203 -4.12 -18.80 2.26
N ALA A 204 -3.13 -17.92 2.18
CA ALA A 204 -3.34 -16.53 2.55
C ALA A 204 -4.52 -15.95 1.75
N GLN A 205 -5.51 -15.39 2.44
CA GLN A 205 -6.77 -14.94 1.82
C GLN A 205 -6.56 -13.95 0.66
N PRO A 206 -5.65 -12.95 0.74
CA PRO A 206 -5.39 -12.05 -0.40
C PRO A 206 -4.76 -12.77 -1.60
N LEU A 207 -3.90 -13.77 -1.37
CA LEU A 207 -3.33 -14.59 -2.42
C LEU A 207 -4.41 -15.44 -3.08
N ALA A 208 -5.22 -16.14 -2.29
CA ALA A 208 -6.35 -16.92 -2.78
C ALA A 208 -7.25 -16.08 -3.69
N ARG A 209 -7.73 -14.92 -3.19
CA ARG A 209 -8.60 -14.00 -3.95
C ARG A 209 -7.99 -13.46 -5.24
N HIS A 210 -6.66 -13.39 -5.30
CA HIS A 210 -5.93 -12.95 -6.49
C HIS A 210 -5.81 -14.05 -7.55
N LEU A 211 -5.73 -15.31 -7.14
CA LEU A 211 -5.43 -16.44 -8.02
C LEU A 211 -6.66 -17.20 -8.52
N ILE A 212 -7.78 -17.17 -7.78
CA ILE A 212 -8.97 -17.99 -8.11
C ILE A 212 -9.63 -17.58 -9.42
N ASP A 213 -10.24 -18.57 -10.07
CA ASP A 213 -11.39 -18.37 -10.96
C ASP A 213 -12.67 -18.47 -10.12
N LYS A 214 -13.43 -17.39 -10.06
CA LYS A 214 -14.67 -17.30 -9.28
C LYS A 214 -15.79 -18.25 -9.75
N ARG A 215 -15.67 -18.82 -10.94
CA ARG A 215 -16.62 -19.81 -11.45
C ARG A 215 -16.31 -21.21 -10.95
N ALA A 216 -15.04 -21.48 -10.64
CA ALA A 216 -14.55 -22.78 -10.22
C ALA A 216 -14.28 -22.87 -8.71
N HIS A 217 -14.10 -21.72 -8.03
CA HIS A 217 -13.64 -21.69 -6.65
C HIS A 217 -14.44 -20.73 -5.79
N SER A 218 -14.57 -21.07 -4.52
CA SER A 218 -14.96 -20.17 -3.45
C SER A 218 -13.82 -19.98 -2.43
N VAL A 219 -13.70 -18.78 -1.86
CA VAL A 219 -12.70 -18.44 -0.83
C VAL A 219 -13.42 -18.11 0.46
N VAL A 220 -13.30 -18.98 1.44
CA VAL A 220 -13.99 -18.88 2.72
C VAL A 220 -12.94 -18.61 3.82
N PRO A 221 -13.01 -17.47 4.55
CA PRO A 221 -12.09 -17.18 5.64
C PRO A 221 -12.14 -18.25 6.73
N VAL A 222 -10.99 -18.64 7.28
CA VAL A 222 -10.91 -19.50 8.47
C VAL A 222 -10.94 -18.61 9.71
N THR A 223 -12.12 -18.19 10.10
CA THR A 223 -12.35 -17.22 11.17
C THR A 223 -13.54 -17.65 12.03
N ARG A 224 -13.67 -17.01 13.20
CA ARG A 224 -14.87 -17.05 14.03
C ARG A 224 -15.17 -15.65 14.53
N ASP A 225 -16.36 -15.14 14.22
CA ASP A 225 -16.74 -13.76 14.53
C ASP A 225 -15.73 -12.73 13.95
N GLY A 226 -15.11 -13.07 12.79
CA GLY A 226 -14.11 -12.25 12.11
C GLY A 226 -12.69 -12.34 12.69
N GLU A 227 -12.46 -13.10 13.77
CA GLU A 227 -11.13 -13.35 14.33
C GLU A 227 -10.46 -14.56 13.67
N SER A 228 -9.19 -14.44 13.30
CA SER A 228 -8.42 -15.51 12.65
C SER A 228 -8.24 -16.69 13.61
N LEU A 229 -8.55 -17.90 13.15
CA LEU A 229 -8.37 -19.14 13.92
C LEU A 229 -7.04 -19.83 13.65
N LEU A 230 -6.35 -19.42 12.58
CA LEU A 230 -5.03 -19.94 12.21
C LEU A 230 -4.00 -18.84 12.23
N PRO A 231 -2.72 -19.18 12.53
CA PRO A 231 -1.63 -18.21 12.40
C PRO A 231 -1.55 -17.73 10.95
N GLY A 232 -1.64 -16.43 10.77
CA GLY A 232 -1.64 -15.80 9.46
C GLY A 232 -0.25 -15.72 8.85
N THR A 233 -0.16 -15.61 7.53
CA THR A 233 1.08 -15.26 6.86
C THR A 233 1.43 -13.80 7.09
N GLU A 234 2.71 -13.49 7.08
CA GLU A 234 3.16 -12.12 7.34
C GLU A 234 3.70 -11.46 6.08
N ILE A 235 3.32 -10.20 5.89
CA ILE A 235 3.86 -9.37 4.82
C ILE A 235 4.95 -8.48 5.39
N TRP A 236 6.12 -8.57 4.76
CA TRP A 236 7.31 -7.82 5.14
C TRP A 236 7.81 -6.98 3.96
N ALA A 237 8.42 -5.86 4.28
CA ALA A 237 9.31 -5.14 3.36
C ALA A 237 10.74 -5.52 3.70
N SER A 238 11.52 -5.95 2.70
CA SER A 238 12.92 -6.29 2.87
C SER A 238 13.80 -5.60 1.83
N TRP A 239 15.05 -5.30 2.17
CA TRP A 239 16.02 -4.67 1.27
C TRP A 239 17.44 -5.05 1.69
N ARG A 240 18.37 -5.05 0.75
CA ARG A 240 19.76 -5.38 1.01
C ARG A 240 20.41 -4.35 1.94
N VAL A 241 21.34 -4.80 2.78
CA VAL A 241 22.07 -3.92 3.71
C VAL A 241 22.87 -2.87 2.94
N GLU A 242 23.52 -3.23 1.84
CA GLU A 242 24.29 -2.29 1.00
C GLU A 242 23.41 -1.29 0.22
N ARG A 243 22.10 -1.56 0.13
CA ARG A 243 21.13 -0.66 -0.51
C ARG A 243 20.44 0.28 0.49
N ASP A 244 20.80 0.22 1.75
CA ASP A 244 20.18 1.01 2.82
C ASP A 244 20.58 2.48 2.75
N GLY A 245 19.97 3.22 1.83
CA GLY A 245 20.18 4.65 1.61
C GLY A 245 18.97 5.48 2.02
N ASP A 246 19.11 6.81 2.00
CA ASP A 246 18.06 7.76 2.40
C ASP A 246 16.76 7.60 1.60
N ASP A 247 16.85 7.27 0.33
CA ASP A 247 15.70 7.02 -0.55
C ASP A 247 14.94 5.76 -0.12
N VAL A 248 15.64 4.65 0.17
CA VAL A 248 15.04 3.42 0.68
C VAL A 248 14.42 3.67 2.06
N GLN A 249 15.11 4.35 2.96
CA GLN A 249 14.56 4.69 4.29
C GLN A 249 13.31 5.58 4.19
N ARG A 250 13.26 6.50 3.24
CA ARG A 250 12.08 7.32 2.94
C ARG A 250 10.91 6.46 2.42
N LEU A 251 11.21 5.48 1.54
CA LEU A 251 10.21 4.53 1.06
C LEU A 251 9.68 3.65 2.20
N VAL A 252 10.55 3.09 3.02
CA VAL A 252 10.20 2.29 4.20
C VAL A 252 9.32 3.09 5.18
N GLY A 253 9.65 4.38 5.39
CA GLY A 253 8.79 5.29 6.16
C GLY A 253 7.39 5.45 5.56
N THR A 254 7.30 5.54 4.23
CA THR A 254 6.02 5.61 3.50
C THR A 254 5.21 4.31 3.63
N LEU A 255 5.85 3.15 3.59
CA LEU A 255 5.21 1.84 3.80
C LEU A 255 4.62 1.73 5.20
N ARG A 256 5.33 2.19 6.24
CA ARG A 256 4.83 2.27 7.63
C ARG A 256 3.67 3.23 7.83
N GLY A 257 3.37 4.08 6.87
CA GLY A 257 2.36 5.13 7.00
C GLY A 257 2.85 6.37 7.76
N ARG A 258 4.16 6.50 8.04
CA ARG A 258 4.74 7.72 8.59
C ARG A 258 4.71 8.83 7.55
N THR A 259 4.31 10.03 7.96
CA THR A 259 4.41 11.23 7.15
C THR A 259 5.67 12.00 7.57
N ALA A 260 6.17 12.91 6.73
CA ALA A 260 7.31 13.77 7.06
C ALA A 260 7.15 14.56 8.38
N ARG A 261 5.91 14.68 8.88
CA ARG A 261 5.61 15.33 10.18
C ARG A 261 5.83 14.43 11.40
N SER A 262 5.91 13.10 11.24
CA SER A 262 6.11 12.16 12.35
C SER A 262 7.58 11.83 12.61
N SER A 263 8.51 12.48 11.90
CA SER A 263 9.96 12.29 12.02
C SER A 263 10.66 13.38 12.86
N ARG A 264 9.92 14.18 13.61
CA ARG A 264 10.45 15.20 14.53
C ARG A 264 10.26 14.80 15.97
#